data_d9839b84c59fb9c549dbf1e0d3fd0fa0
#
_entry.id   d9839b84c59fb9c549dbf1e0d3fd0fa0
#
_cell.length_a   1.000
_cell.length_b   1.000
_cell.length_c   1.000
_cell.angle_alpha   90.00
_cell.angle_beta   90.00
_cell.angle_gamma   90.00
#
_symmetry.space_group_name_H-M   'P 1'
#
loop_
_entity.id
_entity.type
_entity.pdbx_description
1 polymer ?
#
loop_
_entity_poly.entity_id
_entity_poly.type
_entity_poly.pdbx_seq_one_letter_code
_entity_poly.pdbx_strand_id
1 'polypeptide(L)'
;MNEETKTNPTEETAPLASTQAEDTAKKKLRRAEKGVRDYQRILLRLVALLLVVWLLFLQVIGLTRMPNTDMYPRIDAGDLVLFYRLDKDVQAQDVIVIEKLIPGTREKRLCICRVIATAGDTVEITDLGELKINGDRQIESNIFSQTTVYDGYTEYPLTLKEGQCFVLADRRSGGADSRWFGAVEQREILGTVIAIVRRNNL
;
A
#
# COMPACT_ATOMS: atom_id res chain seq x y z
N MET A 1 -2.94 78.10 75.15
CA MET A 1 -2.12 76.89 75.20
C MET A 1 -2.89 75.82 74.46
N ASN A 2 -2.63 75.68 73.13
CA ASN A 2 -3.31 74.78 72.24
C ASN A 2 -2.32 73.72 71.85
N GLU A 3 -2.58 72.46 72.15
CA GLU A 3 -1.87 71.29 71.62
C GLU A 3 -2.52 70.86 70.32
N GLU A 4 -1.77 70.97 69.26
CA GLU A 4 -2.15 70.40 67.97
C GLU A 4 -1.81 68.92 67.96
N THR A 5 -2.82 68.09 67.77
CA THR A 5 -2.70 66.66 67.56
C THR A 5 -2.40 66.41 66.09
N LYS A 6 -1.17 66.01 65.74
CA LYS A 6 -0.74 65.55 64.41
C LYS A 6 -1.30 64.16 64.15
N THR A 7 -2.29 64.04 63.34
CA THR A 7 -2.74 62.74 62.75
C THR A 7 -1.83 62.38 61.59
N ASN A 8 -1.24 61.18 61.64
CA ASN A 8 -0.35 60.60 60.64
C ASN A 8 -1.16 59.85 59.55
N PRO A 9 -1.05 60.15 58.24
CA PRO A 9 -1.82 59.51 57.19
C PRO A 9 -0.94 58.45 56.45
N THR A 10 -0.62 57.33 57.13
CA THR A 10 0.27 56.38 56.49
C THR A 10 -0.10 54.88 56.63
N GLU A 11 -1.39 54.53 56.77
CA GLU A 11 -1.73 53.09 56.97
C GLU A 11 -2.87 52.52 56.13
N GLU A 12 -3.36 53.20 55.11
CA GLU A 12 -4.53 52.74 54.34
C GLU A 12 -4.32 52.36 52.90
N THR A 13 -3.05 52.32 52.39
CA THR A 13 -2.74 51.99 50.98
C THR A 13 -2.11 50.64 50.77
N ALA A 14 -1.74 49.90 51.79
CA ALA A 14 -1.04 48.62 51.68
C ALA A 14 -1.92 47.40 51.27
N PRO A 15 -3.20 47.25 51.65
CA PRO A 15 -3.99 46.06 51.29
C PRO A 15 -4.51 46.07 49.84
N LEU A 16 -4.69 47.22 49.23
CA LEU A 16 -5.20 47.28 47.84
C LEU A 16 -4.15 46.93 46.78
N ALA A 17 -2.89 47.20 46.99
CA ALA A 17 -1.80 46.88 46.07
C ALA A 17 -1.46 45.36 46.04
N SER A 18 -1.56 44.68 47.17
CA SER A 18 -1.34 43.21 47.26
C SER A 18 -2.44 42.44 46.56
N THR A 19 -3.70 42.84 46.68
CA THR A 19 -4.84 42.19 46.03
C THR A 19 -4.77 42.34 44.48
N GLN A 20 -4.37 43.53 43.99
CA GLN A 20 -4.20 43.77 42.54
C GLN A 20 -3.03 42.96 41.96
N ALA A 21 -1.94 42.77 42.70
CA ALA A 21 -0.81 41.96 42.27
C ALA A 21 -1.16 40.46 42.17
N GLU A 22 -1.92 39.96 43.16
CA GLU A 22 -2.42 38.58 43.15
C GLU A 22 -3.38 38.28 41.97
N ASP A 23 -4.32 39.19 41.71
CA ASP A 23 -5.25 39.06 40.58
C ASP A 23 -4.55 39.08 39.23
N THR A 24 -3.52 39.92 39.11
CA THR A 24 -2.69 39.98 37.87
C THR A 24 -1.88 38.70 37.69
N ALA A 25 -1.32 38.14 38.76
CA ALA A 25 -0.62 36.88 38.75
C ALA A 25 -1.54 35.70 38.39
N LYS A 26 -2.72 35.61 39.00
CA LYS A 26 -3.76 34.63 38.67
C LYS A 26 -4.22 34.72 37.21
N LYS A 27 -4.38 35.92 36.67
CA LYS A 27 -4.72 36.16 35.27
C LYS A 27 -3.63 35.72 34.30
N LYS A 28 -2.35 35.93 34.61
CA LYS A 28 -1.19 35.45 33.87
C LYS A 28 -1.13 33.92 33.87
N LEU A 29 -1.33 33.30 35.05
CA LEU A 29 -1.35 31.81 35.14
C LEU A 29 -2.46 31.21 34.29
N ARG A 30 -3.68 31.70 34.41
CA ARG A 30 -4.83 31.22 33.59
C ARG A 30 -4.61 31.40 32.10
N ARG A 31 -3.94 32.47 31.66
CA ARG A 31 -3.56 32.67 30.25
C ARG A 31 -2.52 31.66 29.81
N ALA A 32 -1.49 31.38 30.62
CA ALA A 32 -0.48 30.39 30.36
C ALA A 32 -1.09 28.97 30.26
N GLU A 33 -1.94 28.59 31.24
CA GLU A 33 -2.65 27.30 31.23
C GLU A 33 -3.55 27.14 29.99
N LYS A 34 -4.24 28.23 29.60
CA LYS A 34 -5.05 28.21 28.37
C LYS A 34 -4.19 28.03 27.14
N GLY A 35 -3.05 28.69 27.02
CA GLY A 35 -2.10 28.53 25.94
C GLY A 35 -1.57 27.10 25.85
N VAL A 36 -1.20 26.48 26.97
CA VAL A 36 -0.75 25.09 27.00
C VAL A 36 -1.85 24.13 26.54
N ARG A 37 -3.08 24.32 26.99
CA ARG A 37 -4.22 23.48 26.57
C ARG A 37 -4.54 23.63 25.07
N ASP A 38 -4.48 24.86 24.58
CA ASP A 38 -4.73 25.14 23.16
C ASP A 38 -3.63 24.51 22.29
N TYR A 39 -2.36 24.59 22.70
CA TYR A 39 -1.25 23.90 22.06
C TYR A 39 -1.41 22.38 22.09
N GLN A 40 -1.78 21.79 23.22
CA GLN A 40 -2.07 20.37 23.34
C GLN A 40 -3.19 19.90 22.41
N ARG A 41 -4.27 20.70 22.27
CA ARG A 41 -5.36 20.41 21.34
C ARG A 41 -4.91 20.45 19.88
N ILE A 42 -4.08 21.43 19.51
CA ILE A 42 -3.53 21.51 18.16
C ILE A 42 -2.63 20.32 17.87
N LEU A 43 -1.74 19.98 18.81
CA LEU A 43 -0.86 18.84 18.69
C LEU A 43 -1.66 17.53 18.54
N LEU A 44 -2.68 17.32 19.36
CA LEU A 44 -3.53 16.15 19.29
C LEU A 44 -4.25 16.04 17.94
N ARG A 45 -4.76 17.16 17.40
CA ARG A 45 -5.38 17.20 16.07
C ARG A 45 -4.39 16.87 14.97
N LEU A 46 -3.17 17.38 15.07
CA LEU A 46 -2.11 17.08 14.11
C LEU A 46 -1.74 15.58 14.12
N VAL A 47 -1.56 15.01 15.30
CA VAL A 47 -1.28 13.58 15.47
C VAL A 47 -2.43 12.74 14.93
N ALA A 48 -3.67 13.09 15.22
CA ALA A 48 -4.83 12.40 14.70
C ALA A 48 -4.91 12.48 13.16
N LEU A 49 -4.63 13.65 12.58
CA LEU A 49 -4.59 13.82 11.13
C LEU A 49 -3.49 12.93 10.49
N LEU A 50 -2.29 12.95 11.06
CA LEU A 50 -1.18 12.11 10.57
C LEU A 50 -1.50 10.61 10.66
N LEU A 51 -2.18 10.20 11.74
CA LEU A 51 -2.62 8.82 11.91
C LEU A 51 -3.67 8.43 10.86
N VAL A 52 -4.63 9.31 10.58
CA VAL A 52 -5.63 9.07 9.51
C VAL A 52 -4.95 8.96 8.15
N VAL A 53 -4.04 9.88 7.81
CA VAL A 53 -3.28 9.84 6.55
C VAL A 53 -2.46 8.55 6.45
N TRP A 54 -1.82 8.13 7.53
CA TRP A 54 -1.05 6.90 7.58
C TRP A 54 -1.93 5.66 7.37
N LEU A 55 -3.09 5.59 8.02
CA LEU A 55 -4.06 4.51 7.82
C LEU A 55 -4.58 4.46 6.37
N LEU A 56 -4.91 5.62 5.79
CA LEU A 56 -5.31 5.70 4.38
C LEU A 56 -4.20 5.21 3.45
N PHE A 57 -2.94 5.59 3.72
CA PHE A 57 -1.80 5.14 2.94
C PHE A 57 -1.65 3.61 2.97
N LEU A 58 -1.84 2.97 4.13
CA LEU A 58 -1.81 1.51 4.27
C LEU A 58 -2.92 0.80 3.47
N GLN A 59 -4.07 1.46 3.25
CA GLN A 59 -5.15 0.90 2.42
C GLN A 59 -4.84 0.99 0.92
N VAL A 60 -4.09 2.00 0.51
CA VAL A 60 -3.78 2.29 -0.90
C VAL A 60 -2.57 1.50 -1.38
N ILE A 61 -1.53 1.43 -0.55
CA ILE A 61 -0.26 0.79 -0.89
C ILE A 61 -0.13 -0.55 -0.20
N GLY A 62 0.18 -1.57 -0.97
CA GLY A 62 0.54 -2.88 -0.47
C GLY A 62 2.05 -3.11 -0.55
N LEU A 63 2.58 -3.87 0.38
CA LEU A 63 3.97 -4.28 0.42
C LEU A 63 4.03 -5.78 0.64
N THR A 64 4.79 -6.47 -0.21
CA THR A 64 5.03 -7.91 -0.07
C THR A 64 6.46 -8.28 -0.45
N ARG A 65 6.89 -9.48 -0.11
CA ARG A 65 8.16 -10.04 -0.58
C ARG A 65 7.90 -11.05 -1.68
N MET A 66 8.79 -11.08 -2.69
CA MET A 66 8.73 -12.13 -3.70
C MET A 66 9.03 -13.49 -3.04
N PRO A 67 8.07 -14.45 -3.07
CA PRO A 67 8.23 -15.70 -2.32
C PRO A 67 9.17 -16.69 -3.01
N ASN A 68 9.40 -16.55 -4.31
CA ASN A 68 10.10 -17.50 -5.14
C ASN A 68 10.84 -16.78 -6.30
N THR A 69 11.33 -17.55 -7.28
CA THR A 69 12.07 -17.04 -8.44
C THR A 69 11.24 -17.02 -9.72
N ASP A 70 9.91 -17.03 -9.63
CA ASP A 70 9.01 -17.13 -10.80
C ASP A 70 9.12 -15.92 -11.74
N MET A 71 9.49 -14.75 -11.20
CA MET A 71 9.64 -13.50 -11.96
C MET A 71 11.10 -13.15 -12.28
N TYR A 72 12.03 -14.11 -12.09
CA TYR A 72 13.44 -13.93 -12.48
C TYR A 72 13.58 -13.71 -14.00
N PRO A 73 14.45 -12.80 -14.48
CA PRO A 73 15.46 -12.02 -13.72
C PRO A 73 14.99 -10.67 -13.20
N ARG A 74 13.75 -10.25 -13.48
CA ARG A 74 13.28 -8.90 -13.12
C ARG A 74 13.01 -8.74 -11.62
N ILE A 75 12.41 -9.76 -11.01
CA ILE A 75 12.13 -9.81 -9.56
C ILE A 75 12.66 -11.14 -9.07
N ASP A 76 13.53 -11.11 -8.09
CA ASP A 76 14.11 -12.31 -7.50
C ASP A 76 13.53 -12.61 -6.11
N ALA A 77 13.74 -13.84 -5.65
CA ALA A 77 13.28 -14.28 -4.34
C ALA A 77 13.78 -13.37 -3.23
N GLY A 78 12.88 -12.89 -2.40
CA GLY A 78 13.17 -11.99 -1.27
C GLY A 78 13.17 -10.51 -1.62
N ASP A 79 13.08 -10.12 -2.90
CA ASP A 79 12.87 -8.72 -3.29
C ASP A 79 11.59 -8.17 -2.68
N LEU A 80 11.61 -6.90 -2.31
CA LEU A 80 10.47 -6.21 -1.76
C LEU A 80 9.66 -5.58 -2.91
N VAL A 81 8.39 -5.93 -2.98
CA VAL A 81 7.48 -5.51 -4.05
C VAL A 81 6.43 -4.59 -3.48
N LEU A 82 6.40 -3.36 -4.00
CA LEU A 82 5.41 -2.35 -3.67
C LEU A 82 4.32 -2.36 -4.75
N PHE A 83 3.05 -2.43 -4.35
CA PHE A 83 1.93 -2.49 -5.28
C PHE A 83 0.79 -1.55 -4.88
N TYR A 84 0.07 -1.05 -5.88
CA TYR A 84 -1.08 -0.17 -5.73
C TYR A 84 -2.37 -1.01 -5.68
N ARG A 85 -3.08 -0.94 -4.56
CA ARG A 85 -4.23 -1.81 -4.27
C ARG A 85 -5.52 -1.42 -4.97
N LEU A 86 -5.67 -0.14 -5.32
CA LEU A 86 -6.93 0.37 -5.87
C LEU A 86 -7.03 0.17 -7.38
N ASP A 87 -5.89 -0.04 -8.05
CA ASP A 87 -5.87 -0.33 -9.48
C ASP A 87 -6.03 -1.82 -9.71
N LYS A 88 -7.17 -2.18 -10.27
CA LYS A 88 -7.54 -3.54 -10.66
C LYS A 88 -7.94 -3.63 -12.13
N ASP A 89 -7.85 -2.53 -12.85
CA ASP A 89 -8.06 -2.45 -14.30
C ASP A 89 -6.71 -2.65 -15.01
N VAL A 90 -6.28 -3.90 -15.01
CA VAL A 90 -4.95 -4.29 -15.44
C VAL A 90 -4.84 -4.34 -16.96
N GLN A 91 -3.68 -3.98 -17.48
CA GLN A 91 -3.34 -4.01 -18.90
C GLN A 91 -2.28 -5.07 -19.20
N ALA A 92 -2.19 -5.45 -20.47
CA ALA A 92 -1.14 -6.35 -20.92
C ALA A 92 0.24 -5.75 -20.57
N GLN A 93 1.16 -6.58 -20.11
CA GLN A 93 2.50 -6.29 -19.60
C GLN A 93 2.56 -5.76 -18.14
N ASP A 94 1.46 -5.46 -17.49
CA ASP A 94 1.47 -5.13 -16.07
C ASP A 94 1.97 -6.32 -15.24
N VAL A 95 2.70 -6.02 -14.19
CA VAL A 95 3.03 -7.01 -13.16
C VAL A 95 2.06 -6.83 -12.00
N ILE A 96 1.36 -7.89 -11.66
CA ILE A 96 0.31 -7.85 -10.63
C ILE A 96 0.60 -8.82 -9.48
N VAL A 97 0.08 -8.47 -8.33
CA VAL A 97 0.04 -9.34 -7.14
C VAL A 97 -1.34 -9.93 -7.06
N ILE A 98 -1.44 -11.24 -7.03
CA ILE A 98 -2.70 -11.98 -6.95
C ILE A 98 -2.71 -12.93 -5.77
N GLU A 99 -3.90 -13.24 -5.29
CA GLU A 99 -4.15 -14.31 -4.33
C GLU A 99 -5.03 -15.37 -4.99
N LYS A 100 -4.44 -16.51 -5.33
CA LYS A 100 -5.12 -17.58 -6.08
C LYS A 100 -5.29 -18.82 -5.22
N LEU A 101 -6.47 -19.43 -5.31
CA LEU A 101 -6.70 -20.75 -4.73
C LEU A 101 -5.97 -21.80 -5.59
N ILE A 102 -5.15 -22.60 -4.94
CA ILE A 102 -4.34 -23.61 -5.65
C ILE A 102 -5.23 -24.82 -6.02
N PRO A 103 -5.22 -25.23 -7.28
CA PRO A 103 -5.97 -26.42 -7.71
C PRO A 103 -5.64 -27.65 -6.87
N GLY A 104 -6.68 -28.38 -6.41
CA GLY A 104 -6.52 -29.56 -5.59
C GLY A 104 -6.24 -29.30 -4.10
N THR A 105 -6.16 -28.04 -3.66
CA THR A 105 -5.98 -27.66 -2.27
C THR A 105 -7.07 -26.69 -1.80
N ARG A 106 -7.12 -26.41 -0.49
CA ARG A 106 -7.95 -25.32 0.07
C ARG A 106 -7.10 -24.10 0.43
N GLU A 107 -5.85 -24.07 0.01
CA GLU A 107 -4.91 -23.02 0.36
C GLU A 107 -4.87 -21.95 -0.73
N LYS A 108 -4.91 -20.69 -0.29
CA LYS A 108 -4.64 -19.56 -1.14
C LYS A 108 -3.15 -19.28 -1.16
N ARG A 109 -2.64 -18.99 -2.33
CA ARG A 109 -1.23 -18.64 -2.54
C ARG A 109 -1.11 -17.26 -3.13
N LEU A 110 -0.20 -16.47 -2.58
CA LEU A 110 0.19 -15.20 -3.16
C LEU A 110 1.16 -15.46 -4.31
N CYS A 111 0.81 -14.96 -5.49
CA CYS A 111 1.62 -15.04 -6.69
C CYS A 111 1.87 -13.63 -7.24
N ILE A 112 3.02 -13.43 -7.83
CA ILE A 112 3.37 -12.22 -8.57
C ILE A 112 3.63 -12.65 -10.00
N CYS A 113 2.87 -12.12 -10.94
CA CYS A 113 2.87 -12.57 -12.33
C CYS A 113 2.71 -11.38 -13.27
N ARG A 114 3.02 -11.60 -14.54
CA ARG A 114 2.81 -10.62 -15.62
C ARG A 114 1.51 -10.90 -16.36
N VAL A 115 0.71 -9.86 -16.57
CA VAL A 115 -0.48 -9.91 -17.40
C VAL A 115 -0.05 -10.05 -18.86
N ILE A 116 -0.60 -11.06 -19.54
CA ILE A 116 -0.30 -11.36 -20.93
C ILE A 116 -1.48 -11.03 -21.84
N ALA A 117 -2.70 -11.27 -21.34
CA ALA A 117 -3.92 -11.04 -22.07
C ALA A 117 -5.02 -10.59 -21.10
N THR A 118 -6.00 -9.85 -21.59
CA THR A 118 -7.11 -9.29 -20.82
C THR A 118 -8.46 -9.73 -21.39
N ALA A 119 -9.55 -9.27 -20.81
CA ALA A 119 -10.90 -9.61 -21.22
C ALA A 119 -11.13 -9.43 -22.74
N GLY A 120 -11.73 -10.43 -23.37
CA GLY A 120 -11.98 -10.48 -24.81
C GLY A 120 -10.87 -11.14 -25.63
N ASP A 121 -9.68 -11.27 -25.09
CA ASP A 121 -8.58 -11.97 -25.78
C ASP A 121 -8.75 -13.48 -25.72
N THR A 122 -8.26 -14.15 -26.76
CA THR A 122 -8.11 -15.60 -26.83
C THR A 122 -6.64 -15.98 -26.75
N VAL A 123 -6.29 -16.74 -25.74
CA VAL A 123 -4.92 -17.23 -25.49
C VAL A 123 -4.80 -18.65 -25.98
N GLU A 124 -3.74 -18.93 -26.72
CA GLU A 124 -3.34 -20.27 -27.18
C GLU A 124 -1.85 -20.49 -26.86
N ILE A 125 -1.53 -21.65 -26.34
CA ILE A 125 -0.16 -22.12 -26.20
C ILE A 125 -0.04 -23.41 -27.00
N THR A 126 0.84 -23.42 -27.97
CA THR A 126 1.03 -24.58 -28.85
C THR A 126 1.90 -25.64 -28.16
N ASP A 127 1.86 -26.87 -28.67
CA ASP A 127 2.74 -28.00 -28.24
C ASP A 127 4.23 -27.65 -28.37
N LEU A 128 4.57 -26.75 -29.29
CA LEU A 128 5.93 -26.23 -29.47
C LEU A 128 6.31 -25.13 -28.48
N GLY A 129 5.42 -24.76 -27.55
CA GLY A 129 5.65 -23.71 -26.56
C GLY A 129 5.57 -22.29 -27.12
N GLU A 130 4.85 -22.09 -28.23
CA GLU A 130 4.59 -20.76 -28.76
C GLU A 130 3.32 -20.18 -28.14
N LEU A 131 3.43 -18.98 -27.60
CA LEU A 131 2.31 -18.20 -27.08
C LEU A 131 1.67 -17.40 -28.22
N LYS A 132 0.33 -17.54 -28.36
CA LYS A 132 -0.46 -16.74 -29.30
C LYS A 132 -1.59 -16.04 -28.57
N ILE A 133 -1.90 -14.82 -29.00
CA ILE A 133 -3.03 -14.03 -28.53
C ILE A 133 -3.82 -13.60 -29.75
N ASN A 134 -5.11 -13.95 -29.79
CA ASN A 134 -6.01 -13.69 -30.91
C ASN A 134 -5.48 -14.27 -32.25
N GLY A 135 -4.73 -15.38 -32.18
CA GLY A 135 -4.10 -16.04 -33.32
C GLY A 135 -2.69 -15.52 -33.67
N ASP A 136 -2.29 -14.36 -33.14
CA ASP A 136 -0.99 -13.75 -33.40
C ASP A 136 0.08 -14.26 -32.43
N ARG A 137 1.22 -14.72 -32.98
CA ARG A 137 2.36 -15.15 -32.18
C ARG A 137 2.96 -13.99 -31.41
N GLN A 138 3.10 -14.17 -30.11
CA GLN A 138 3.72 -13.18 -29.23
C GLN A 138 5.25 -13.36 -29.21
N ILE A 139 5.96 -12.27 -29.51
CA ILE A 139 7.43 -12.21 -29.39
C ILE A 139 7.77 -11.41 -28.15
N GLU A 140 8.27 -12.09 -27.13
CA GLU A 140 8.61 -11.50 -25.85
C GLU A 140 10.13 -11.34 -25.75
N SER A 141 10.65 -10.13 -26.02
CA SER A 141 12.08 -9.83 -26.13
C SER A 141 12.89 -10.13 -24.86
N ASN A 142 12.24 -10.26 -23.72
CA ASN A 142 12.88 -10.48 -22.40
C ASN A 142 12.60 -11.88 -21.84
N ILE A 143 11.94 -12.74 -22.59
CA ILE A 143 11.65 -14.12 -22.21
C ILE A 143 12.48 -15.05 -23.10
N PHE A 144 13.36 -15.80 -22.51
CA PHE A 144 14.33 -16.64 -23.22
C PHE A 144 13.97 -18.13 -23.23
N SER A 145 12.87 -18.49 -22.54
CA SER A 145 12.39 -19.87 -22.43
C SER A 145 11.06 -20.03 -23.17
N GLN A 146 10.84 -21.20 -23.74
CA GLN A 146 9.54 -21.56 -24.32
C GLN A 146 8.46 -21.60 -23.27
N THR A 147 7.25 -21.21 -23.65
CA THR A 147 6.06 -21.25 -22.79
C THR A 147 5.37 -22.59 -22.94
N THR A 148 5.83 -23.60 -22.20
CA THR A 148 5.25 -24.95 -22.27
C THR A 148 3.90 -25.01 -21.56
N VAL A 149 2.98 -25.81 -22.08
CA VAL A 149 1.69 -26.15 -21.45
C VAL A 149 1.95 -27.01 -20.21
N TYR A 150 1.07 -26.89 -19.22
CA TYR A 150 1.02 -27.82 -18.06
C TYR A 150 -0.14 -28.78 -18.27
N ASP A 151 0.18 -30.03 -18.56
CA ASP A 151 -0.82 -31.06 -18.88
C ASP A 151 -1.84 -31.26 -17.75
N GLY A 152 -3.12 -31.30 -18.14
CA GLY A 152 -4.22 -31.57 -17.21
C GLY A 152 -4.69 -30.38 -16.36
N TYR A 153 -4.23 -29.16 -16.66
CA TYR A 153 -4.64 -27.96 -15.92
C TYR A 153 -5.47 -27.00 -16.78
N THR A 154 -4.85 -26.19 -17.60
CA THR A 154 -5.57 -25.20 -18.43
C THR A 154 -5.74 -25.71 -19.86
N GLU A 155 -6.99 -25.72 -20.35
CA GLU A 155 -7.30 -26.09 -21.73
C GLU A 155 -7.15 -24.88 -22.64
N TYR A 156 -6.64 -25.14 -23.88
CA TYR A 156 -6.45 -24.12 -24.92
C TYR A 156 -7.24 -24.50 -26.20
N PRO A 157 -7.71 -23.52 -27.00
CA PRO A 157 -7.64 -22.07 -26.75
C PRO A 157 -8.52 -21.62 -25.59
N LEU A 158 -8.06 -20.62 -24.81
CA LEU A 158 -8.79 -20.03 -23.70
C LEU A 158 -9.23 -18.60 -24.04
N THR A 159 -10.52 -18.37 -24.17
CA THR A 159 -11.08 -17.01 -24.33
C THR A 159 -11.40 -16.41 -22.97
N LEU A 160 -10.86 -15.23 -22.70
CA LEU A 160 -11.02 -14.53 -21.42
C LEU A 160 -12.35 -13.78 -21.38
N LYS A 161 -13.09 -13.97 -20.29
CA LYS A 161 -14.35 -13.28 -20.01
C LYS A 161 -14.11 -11.90 -19.43
N GLU A 162 -15.16 -11.07 -19.38
CA GLU A 162 -15.09 -9.79 -18.69
C GLU A 162 -14.62 -9.95 -17.23
N GLY A 163 -13.70 -9.09 -16.81
CA GLY A 163 -13.07 -9.15 -15.50
C GLY A 163 -12.06 -10.29 -15.31
N GLN A 164 -11.63 -10.94 -16.39
CA GLN A 164 -10.59 -11.95 -16.37
C GLN A 164 -9.32 -11.48 -17.09
N CYS A 165 -8.18 -11.93 -16.61
CA CYS A 165 -6.89 -11.81 -17.29
C CYS A 165 -6.12 -13.13 -17.27
N PHE A 166 -5.18 -13.26 -18.19
CA PHE A 166 -4.23 -14.38 -18.25
C PHE A 166 -2.85 -13.89 -17.86
N VAL A 167 -2.23 -14.56 -16.92
CA VAL A 167 -0.93 -14.15 -16.37
C VAL A 167 0.10 -15.25 -16.51
N LEU A 168 1.35 -14.84 -16.74
CA LEU A 168 2.47 -15.77 -16.78
C LEU A 168 3.60 -15.29 -15.86
N ALA A 169 4.36 -16.27 -15.39
CA ALA A 169 5.65 -16.05 -14.76
C ALA A 169 6.68 -15.63 -15.80
N ASP A 170 7.59 -14.70 -15.49
CA ASP A 170 8.69 -14.34 -16.42
C ASP A 170 9.63 -15.52 -16.62
N ARG A 171 9.83 -16.35 -15.59
CA ARG A 171 10.54 -17.63 -15.70
C ARG A 171 9.62 -18.74 -16.21
N ARG A 172 9.55 -18.93 -17.51
CA ARG A 172 8.62 -19.86 -18.17
C ARG A 172 8.89 -21.34 -17.92
N SER A 173 10.10 -21.71 -17.53
CA SER A 173 10.50 -23.09 -17.22
C SER A 173 9.94 -23.64 -15.91
N GLY A 174 9.06 -22.97 -15.28
CA GLY A 174 8.38 -23.32 -14.04
C GLY A 174 7.66 -22.08 -13.52
N GLY A 175 6.82 -22.19 -12.53
CA GLY A 175 6.12 -21.07 -11.93
C GLY A 175 4.63 -21.32 -11.78
N ALA A 176 4.07 -20.72 -10.74
CA ALA A 176 2.64 -20.78 -10.48
C ALA A 176 1.95 -19.64 -11.22
N ASP A 177 1.40 -19.93 -12.41
CA ASP A 177 0.74 -18.98 -13.28
C ASP A 177 -0.53 -19.57 -13.93
N SER A 178 -1.14 -18.84 -14.87
CA SER A 178 -2.38 -19.24 -15.50
C SER A 178 -2.32 -20.54 -16.28
N ARG A 179 -1.13 -21.06 -16.59
CA ARG A 179 -0.98 -22.41 -17.17
C ARG A 179 -1.41 -23.49 -16.18
N TRP A 180 -1.29 -23.19 -14.88
CA TRP A 180 -1.63 -24.11 -13.81
C TRP A 180 -3.03 -23.87 -13.24
N PHE A 181 -3.40 -22.61 -12.97
CA PHE A 181 -4.65 -22.29 -12.27
C PHE A 181 -5.71 -21.59 -13.15
N GLY A 182 -5.46 -21.46 -14.47
CA GLY A 182 -6.40 -20.83 -15.40
C GLY A 182 -6.44 -19.31 -15.31
N ALA A 183 -7.51 -18.72 -15.86
CA ALA A 183 -7.70 -17.27 -15.82
C ALA A 183 -7.78 -16.74 -14.40
N VAL A 184 -7.29 -15.52 -14.22
CA VAL A 184 -7.36 -14.76 -12.96
C VAL A 184 -8.55 -13.81 -13.01
N GLU A 185 -9.39 -13.83 -12.00
CA GLU A 185 -10.50 -12.91 -11.87
C GLU A 185 -10.08 -11.62 -11.17
N GLN A 186 -10.73 -10.51 -11.50
CA GLN A 186 -10.43 -9.18 -10.94
C GLN A 186 -10.45 -9.17 -9.39
N ARG A 187 -11.32 -9.97 -8.77
CA ARG A 187 -11.39 -10.11 -7.29
C ARG A 187 -10.17 -10.77 -6.67
N GLU A 188 -9.41 -11.54 -7.45
CA GLU A 188 -8.18 -12.22 -7.01
C GLU A 188 -6.96 -11.31 -7.11
N ILE A 189 -7.09 -10.16 -7.80
CA ILE A 189 -6.03 -9.17 -7.95
C ILE A 189 -5.95 -8.33 -6.67
N LEU A 190 -4.80 -8.35 -6.01
CA LEU A 190 -4.52 -7.52 -4.84
C LEU A 190 -4.04 -6.12 -5.24
N GLY A 191 -3.44 -5.97 -6.42
CA GLY A 191 -3.02 -4.70 -6.99
C GLY A 191 -1.90 -4.84 -8.02
N THR A 192 -1.56 -3.70 -8.65
CA THR A 192 -0.53 -3.58 -9.69
C THR A 192 0.80 -3.13 -9.09
N VAL A 193 1.89 -3.80 -9.47
CA VAL A 193 3.25 -3.50 -8.98
C VAL A 193 3.72 -2.16 -9.52
N ILE A 194 4.13 -1.27 -8.61
CA ILE A 194 4.62 0.07 -8.95
C ILE A 194 6.12 0.25 -8.72
N ALA A 195 6.69 -0.52 -7.80
CA ALA A 195 8.13 -0.47 -7.54
C ALA A 195 8.66 -1.78 -6.97
N ILE A 196 9.94 -2.03 -7.21
CA ILE A 196 10.67 -3.19 -6.71
C ILE A 196 11.92 -2.68 -6.01
N VAL A 197 12.10 -3.06 -4.75
CA VAL A 197 13.32 -2.80 -4.00
C VAL A 197 14.10 -4.09 -3.91
N ARG A 198 15.18 -4.15 -4.67
CA ARG A 198 16.04 -5.34 -4.75
C ARG A 198 16.77 -5.57 -3.43
N ARG A 199 16.85 -6.80 -3.04
CA ARG A 199 17.69 -7.21 -1.94
C ARG A 199 19.15 -7.17 -2.42
N ASN A 200 19.95 -6.22 -1.89
CA ASN A 200 21.40 -6.27 -2.07
C ASN A 200 21.93 -7.47 -1.28
N ASN A 201 22.29 -8.53 -1.97
CA ASN A 201 23.11 -9.57 -1.39
C ASN A 201 24.56 -9.01 -1.40
N LEU A 202 24.97 -8.39 -0.27
CA LEU A 202 26.37 -8.14 0.04
C LEU A 202 27.03 -9.44 0.47
#